data_c26d05693b038d2ea90086e444bd09d6
#
_entry.id   c26d05693b038d2ea90086e444bd09d6
#
_cell.length_a   1.000
_cell.length_b   1.000
_cell.length_c   1.000
_cell.angle_alpha   90.00
_cell.angle_beta   90.00
_cell.angle_gamma   90.00
#
_symmetry.space_group_name_H-M   'P 1'
#
loop_
_entity.id
_entity.type
_entity.pdbx_description
1 polymer ?
#
loop_
_entity_poly.entity_id
_entity_poly.type
_entity_poly.pdbx_seq_one_letter_code
_entity_poly.pdbx_strand_id
1 'polypeptide(L)'
;MNLMRKNIIYLAGCLMLLSACNNSKYDLENLVPQEYHKILYVNNSGKQEMTLYDTGEDYTYTLSVIKTGSDPTLTANAQINVLSQEEVDQLYSNPEAVNYKVLSEESFSLETADLVFTSEDHSKSVNVSVNSTKVKALIESNPEAKWVLPLRVTSQTDSVNAAKNELFLQITGVVTPNVGFFVQSEEVKEFLFGEVPSITEEIEIGLDTENKWDLSCELEIESADFIADYNDENGTVFQMMPEGSYSFDELVSLPAGTTTSKLNVTIDGSKFTIPGDYMLPVKIKSVSQFAVSATMNVYPIKIRVMAKELDRTGWTGTANSEETTGEGSNGAANKVLDGDLGTYWHSIWQNGSGQRGLPYEIVLDAKQNYMFTQFAMVQRGGGFTDTGSGEFYVSTDGNDWGEPVGRFTMKQNTDKQVFGIIPTTGRYVKIRILSSYRDQNCSLSEVYAYGK
;
A
#
# COMPACT_ATOMS: atom_id res chain seq x y z
N MET A 1 40.61 91.29 28.44
CA MET A 1 39.85 90.90 29.64
C MET A 1 38.39 90.45 29.35
N ASN A 2 37.87 90.63 28.14
CA ASN A 2 36.48 90.25 27.80
C ASN A 2 36.28 88.86 27.21
N LEU A 3 37.35 88.18 26.75
CA LEU A 3 37.21 86.79 26.16
C LEU A 3 37.20 85.72 27.22
N MET A 4 37.92 85.91 28.34
CA MET A 4 37.93 84.89 29.42
C MET A 4 36.61 84.87 30.23
N ARG A 5 35.86 85.92 30.34
CA ARG A 5 34.57 85.97 31.05
C ARG A 5 33.45 85.21 30.26
N LYS A 6 33.47 85.30 28.92
CA LYS A 6 32.48 84.55 28.10
C LYS A 6 32.66 83.02 28.14
N ASN A 7 33.89 82.56 28.14
CA ASN A 7 34.14 81.10 28.20
C ASN A 7 33.81 80.47 29.56
N ILE A 8 33.94 81.26 30.67
CA ILE A 8 33.55 80.77 32.00
C ILE A 8 32.02 80.67 32.15
N ILE A 9 31.25 81.53 31.49
CA ILE A 9 29.78 81.50 31.53
C ILE A 9 29.26 80.34 30.69
N TYR A 10 29.89 79.98 29.55
CA TYR A 10 29.54 78.81 28.76
C TYR A 10 29.92 77.48 29.44
N LEU A 11 31.06 77.48 30.17
CA LEU A 11 31.46 76.27 30.90
C LEU A 11 30.57 76.07 32.14
N ALA A 12 30.13 77.07 32.82
CA ALA A 12 29.20 77.00 33.97
C ALA A 12 27.78 76.63 33.49
N GLY A 13 27.35 77.05 32.28
CA GLY A 13 26.08 76.67 31.67
C GLY A 13 26.06 75.19 31.23
N CYS A 14 27.16 74.71 30.68
CA CYS A 14 27.27 73.28 30.33
C CYS A 14 27.37 72.38 31.57
N LEU A 15 28.00 72.77 32.66
CA LEU A 15 28.04 71.99 33.90
C LEU A 15 26.69 71.98 34.62
N MET A 16 25.84 72.99 34.49
CA MET A 16 24.48 72.92 35.04
C MET A 16 23.51 72.10 34.22
N LEU A 17 23.77 71.85 32.93
CA LEU A 17 22.96 70.96 32.09
C LEU A 17 23.30 69.48 32.34
N LEU A 18 24.48 69.18 32.83
CA LEU A 18 24.87 67.81 33.22
C LEU A 18 24.34 67.38 34.60
N SER A 19 23.94 68.29 35.43
CA SER A 19 23.36 68.00 36.77
C SER A 19 21.82 67.86 36.75
N ALA A 20 21.16 68.10 35.59
CA ALA A 20 19.71 68.03 35.50
C ALA A 20 19.18 66.64 35.11
N CYS A 21 20.08 65.65 34.85
CA CYS A 21 19.69 64.32 34.45
C CYS A 21 19.66 63.25 35.54
N ASN A 22 19.85 63.65 36.79
CA ASN A 22 19.79 62.71 37.94
C ASN A 22 18.56 62.99 38.82
N ASN A 23 17.41 63.17 38.20
CA ASN A 23 16.18 63.27 39.00
C ASN A 23 15.53 61.88 38.99
N SER A 24 15.84 61.10 40.03
CA SER A 24 15.34 59.70 40.23
C SER A 24 13.80 59.61 40.16
N LYS A 25 13.10 60.75 40.19
CA LYS A 25 11.64 60.80 39.98
C LYS A 25 11.20 60.42 38.57
N TYR A 26 12.11 60.48 37.59
CA TYR A 26 11.85 60.15 36.18
C TYR A 26 12.59 58.90 35.71
N ASP A 27 13.23 58.17 36.64
CA ASP A 27 13.79 56.90 36.37
C ASP A 27 12.64 55.93 36.04
N LEU A 28 12.83 55.07 35.05
CA LEU A 28 11.80 54.14 34.54
C LEU A 28 11.26 53.25 35.69
N GLU A 29 12.14 52.92 36.64
CA GLU A 29 11.83 52.17 37.87
C GLU A 29 10.82 52.83 38.76
N ASN A 30 10.79 54.19 38.81
CA ASN A 30 9.85 54.96 39.60
C ASN A 30 8.58 55.38 38.87
N LEU A 31 8.56 55.21 37.52
CA LEU A 31 7.42 55.54 36.65
C LEU A 31 6.51 54.33 36.42
N VAL A 32 7.05 53.12 36.53
CA VAL A 32 6.33 51.87 36.36
C VAL A 32 6.01 51.27 37.72
N PRO A 33 4.76 50.90 38.04
CA PRO A 33 4.43 50.18 39.27
C PRO A 33 5.27 48.91 39.45
N GLN A 34 5.69 48.65 40.68
CA GLN A 34 6.63 47.59 41.02
C GLN A 34 6.17 46.21 40.55
N GLU A 35 4.87 45.99 40.48
CA GLU A 35 4.22 44.78 39.94
C GLU A 35 4.46 44.51 38.43
N TYR A 36 4.88 45.57 37.66
CA TYR A 36 5.19 45.45 36.25
C TYR A 36 6.70 45.46 35.97
N HIS A 37 7.56 45.49 36.99
CA HIS A 37 9.00 45.40 36.78
C HIS A 37 9.40 44.02 36.25
N LYS A 38 8.75 42.98 36.71
CA LYS A 38 8.88 41.58 36.22
C LYS A 38 7.52 40.93 36.13
N ILE A 39 7.24 40.34 34.99
CA ILE A 39 5.97 39.69 34.72
C ILE A 39 6.28 38.32 34.10
N LEU A 40 5.67 37.30 34.62
CA LEU A 40 5.76 35.95 34.11
C LEU A 40 4.56 35.62 33.22
N TYR A 41 4.76 34.82 32.17
CA TYR A 41 3.68 34.32 31.36
C TYR A 41 4.09 33.06 30.59
N VAL A 42 3.11 32.24 30.17
CA VAL A 42 3.29 31.05 29.34
C VAL A 42 3.43 31.49 27.89
N ASN A 43 4.49 31.07 27.19
CA ASN A 43 4.77 31.48 25.81
C ASN A 43 3.64 31.06 24.86
N ASN A 44 3.26 29.80 24.88
CA ASN A 44 2.17 29.26 24.05
C ASN A 44 0.89 29.10 24.90
N SER A 45 0.46 30.21 25.56
CA SER A 45 -0.73 30.22 26.42
C SER A 45 -2.02 29.98 25.66
N GLY A 46 -3.05 29.51 26.37
CA GLY A 46 -4.38 29.22 25.83
C GLY A 46 -4.54 27.78 25.37
N LYS A 47 -5.57 27.54 24.57
CA LYS A 47 -5.87 26.20 24.07
C LYS A 47 -4.92 25.81 22.94
N GLN A 48 -4.37 24.62 23.08
CA GLN A 48 -3.52 23.96 22.09
C GLN A 48 -4.04 22.55 21.88
N GLU A 49 -4.00 22.07 20.64
CA GLU A 49 -4.35 20.70 20.27
C GLU A 49 -3.10 19.85 20.09
N MET A 50 -3.16 18.60 20.52
CA MET A 50 -2.04 17.67 20.45
C MET A 50 -2.54 16.28 20.07
N THR A 51 -1.95 15.71 19.02
CA THR A 51 -2.10 14.30 18.68
C THR A 51 -0.91 13.54 19.23
N LEU A 52 -1.18 12.46 19.95
CA LEU A 52 -0.15 11.56 20.47
C LEU A 52 0.10 10.40 19.50
N TYR A 53 1.30 9.85 19.53
CA TYR A 53 1.66 8.63 18.82
C TYR A 53 1.97 7.53 19.84
N ASP A 54 1.29 6.38 19.72
CA ASP A 54 1.51 5.21 20.57
C ASP A 54 2.74 4.43 20.07
N THR A 55 3.90 4.91 20.46
CA THR A 55 5.20 4.38 20.02
C THR A 55 5.86 3.49 21.10
N GLY A 56 5.20 3.31 22.24
CA GLY A 56 5.79 2.69 23.44
C GLY A 56 6.65 3.63 24.27
N GLU A 57 6.87 4.86 23.79
CA GLU A 57 7.62 5.91 24.50
C GLU A 57 6.68 7.05 24.90
N ASP A 58 7.06 7.79 25.94
CA ASP A 58 6.31 8.96 26.38
C ASP A 58 6.53 10.11 25.38
N TYR A 59 5.46 10.81 25.05
CA TYR A 59 5.53 12.04 24.27
C TYR A 59 6.00 13.20 25.14
N THR A 60 7.00 13.96 24.70
CA THR A 60 7.51 15.12 25.43
C THR A 60 6.98 16.42 24.83
N TYR A 61 6.25 17.21 25.63
CA TYR A 61 5.86 18.57 25.32
C TYR A 61 6.71 19.54 26.13
N THR A 62 7.29 20.58 25.49
CA THR A 62 8.09 21.59 26.19
C THR A 62 7.25 22.83 26.51
N LEU A 63 6.94 23.05 27.78
CA LEU A 63 6.31 24.26 28.28
C LEU A 63 7.39 25.32 28.52
N SER A 64 7.21 26.51 27.96
CA SER A 64 8.13 27.65 28.18
C SER A 64 7.43 28.78 28.93
N VAL A 65 8.06 29.22 30.00
CA VAL A 65 7.64 30.37 30.80
C VAL A 65 8.62 31.51 30.55
N ILE A 66 8.09 32.67 30.19
CA ILE A 66 8.86 33.89 29.88
C ILE A 66 8.83 34.82 31.05
N LYS A 67 9.98 35.45 31.35
CA LYS A 67 10.14 36.54 32.28
C LYS A 67 10.37 37.83 31.49
N THR A 68 9.52 38.81 31.67
CA THR A 68 9.54 40.11 31.00
C THR A 68 9.17 41.24 32.00
N GLY A 69 9.04 42.47 31.54
CA GLY A 69 8.68 43.63 32.33
C GLY A 69 9.63 44.80 32.09
N SER A 70 9.54 45.86 32.91
CA SER A 70 10.41 47.04 32.79
C SER A 70 11.83 46.77 33.31
N ASP A 71 12.01 45.79 34.19
CA ASP A 71 13.32 45.32 34.70
C ASP A 71 13.39 43.81 34.69
N PRO A 72 13.64 43.17 33.57
CA PRO A 72 13.74 41.74 33.43
C PRO A 72 15.00 41.13 34.09
N THR A 73 15.91 41.94 34.61
CA THR A 73 17.12 41.50 35.32
C THR A 73 16.83 41.05 36.79
N LEU A 74 15.64 41.36 37.31
CA LEU A 74 15.21 40.86 38.60
C LEU A 74 15.02 39.34 38.62
N THR A 75 15.38 38.71 39.74
CA THR A 75 15.09 37.30 39.98
C THR A 75 13.58 37.08 40.14
N ALA A 76 13.07 35.92 39.73
CA ALA A 76 11.66 35.57 39.86
C ALA A 76 11.48 34.08 40.17
N ASN A 77 10.34 33.75 40.78
CA ASN A 77 9.94 32.38 41.05
C ASN A 77 8.55 32.11 40.44
N ALA A 78 8.37 30.97 39.85
CA ALA A 78 7.08 30.50 39.37
C ALA A 78 6.84 29.04 39.78
N GLN A 79 5.58 28.66 39.81
CA GLN A 79 5.14 27.28 40.06
C GLN A 79 4.14 26.88 38.94
N ILE A 80 4.32 25.69 38.43
CA ILE A 80 3.42 25.06 37.45
C ILE A 80 2.48 24.14 38.23
N ASN A 81 1.18 24.38 38.07
CA ASN A 81 0.14 23.59 38.69
C ASN A 81 -0.78 23.00 37.58
N VAL A 82 -1.28 21.79 37.82
CA VAL A 82 -2.34 21.20 37.00
C VAL A 82 -3.68 21.61 37.59
N LEU A 83 -4.58 22.12 36.75
CA LEU A 83 -5.93 22.47 37.21
C LEU A 83 -6.69 21.21 37.55
N SER A 84 -7.45 21.26 38.67
CA SER A 84 -8.34 20.20 39.06
C SER A 84 -9.51 20.04 38.09
N GLN A 85 -10.19 18.91 38.08
CA GLN A 85 -11.40 18.68 37.28
C GLN A 85 -12.48 19.74 37.58
N GLU A 86 -12.64 20.12 38.89
CA GLU A 86 -13.60 21.14 39.30
C GLU A 86 -13.29 22.50 38.70
N GLU A 87 -12.01 22.94 38.67
CA GLU A 87 -11.59 24.18 38.01
C GLU A 87 -11.85 24.13 36.49
N VAL A 88 -11.54 23.00 35.85
CA VAL A 88 -11.79 22.80 34.43
C VAL A 88 -13.29 22.86 34.12
N ASP A 89 -14.11 22.26 34.96
CA ASP A 89 -15.57 22.29 34.80
C ASP A 89 -16.13 23.70 34.93
N GLN A 90 -15.62 24.48 35.88
CA GLN A 90 -16.05 25.88 36.08
C GLN A 90 -15.57 26.83 34.98
N LEU A 91 -14.33 26.68 34.54
CA LEU A 91 -13.69 27.63 33.61
C LEU A 91 -13.91 27.30 32.14
N TYR A 92 -14.10 26.01 31.80
CA TYR A 92 -14.13 25.54 30.43
C TYR A 92 -15.34 24.67 30.11
N SER A 93 -15.58 23.55 30.87
CA SER A 93 -16.62 22.59 30.49
C SER A 93 -18.01 23.21 30.50
N ASN A 94 -18.39 23.90 31.59
CA ASN A 94 -19.72 24.50 31.71
C ASN A 94 -19.94 25.70 30.77
N PRO A 95 -19.00 26.65 30.65
CA PRO A 95 -19.17 27.78 29.73
C PRO A 95 -19.24 27.37 28.26
N GLU A 96 -18.53 26.31 27.88
CA GLU A 96 -18.45 25.85 26.48
C GLU A 96 -19.44 24.71 26.14
N ALA A 97 -20.11 24.16 27.15
CA ALA A 97 -20.95 22.97 27.03
C ALA A 97 -20.18 21.75 26.43
N VAL A 98 -18.90 21.58 26.85
CA VAL A 98 -18.01 20.52 26.37
C VAL A 98 -17.59 19.66 27.57
N ASN A 99 -17.62 18.32 27.40
CA ASN A 99 -17.19 17.37 28.43
C ASN A 99 -15.66 17.24 28.44
N TYR A 100 -14.98 18.20 29.04
CA TYR A 100 -13.53 18.09 29.25
C TYR A 100 -13.22 17.21 30.45
N LYS A 101 -12.23 16.32 30.32
CA LYS A 101 -11.70 15.46 31.38
C LYS A 101 -10.21 15.68 31.54
N VAL A 102 -9.77 15.96 32.76
CA VAL A 102 -8.36 16.12 33.08
C VAL A 102 -7.66 14.76 33.06
N LEU A 103 -6.49 14.69 32.42
CA LEU A 103 -5.67 13.49 32.43
C LEU A 103 -5.36 13.05 33.85
N SER A 104 -5.36 11.74 34.12
CA SER A 104 -4.95 11.18 35.40
C SER A 104 -3.46 11.45 35.66
N GLU A 105 -3.09 11.60 36.91
CA GLU A 105 -1.69 11.82 37.34
C GLU A 105 -0.72 10.73 36.84
N GLU A 106 -1.23 9.53 36.56
CA GLU A 106 -0.44 8.44 36.00
C GLU A 106 -0.10 8.61 34.50
N SER A 107 -0.83 9.48 33.83
CA SER A 107 -0.74 9.64 32.37
C SER A 107 0.29 10.68 31.93
N PHE A 108 0.84 11.44 32.87
CA PHE A 108 1.84 12.47 32.56
C PHE A 108 2.80 12.66 33.76
N SER A 109 3.92 13.34 33.49
CA SER A 109 4.85 13.82 34.52
C SER A 109 5.44 15.17 34.12
N LEU A 110 5.74 16.00 35.12
CA LEU A 110 6.48 17.24 34.97
C LEU A 110 7.92 17.02 35.40
N GLU A 111 8.89 17.49 34.57
CA GLU A 111 10.32 17.44 34.95
C GLU A 111 10.56 18.21 36.24
N THR A 112 9.93 19.37 36.39
CA THR A 112 9.86 20.14 37.65
C THR A 112 8.60 20.99 37.68
N ALA A 113 8.04 21.20 38.87
CA ALA A 113 6.93 22.13 39.03
C ALA A 113 7.43 23.54 39.43
N ASP A 114 8.64 23.67 39.99
CA ASP A 114 9.18 24.93 40.46
C ASP A 114 10.21 25.53 39.50
N LEU A 115 10.04 26.81 39.19
CA LEU A 115 10.92 27.56 38.30
C LEU A 115 11.58 28.71 39.02
N VAL A 116 12.91 28.72 39.07
CA VAL A 116 13.69 29.79 39.64
C VAL A 116 14.42 30.54 38.53
N PHE A 117 14.09 31.82 38.34
CA PHE A 117 14.72 32.69 37.36
C PHE A 117 15.82 33.51 38.00
N THR A 118 17.02 33.39 37.49
CA THR A 118 18.14 34.30 37.82
C THR A 118 18.00 35.64 37.05
N SER A 119 18.92 36.56 37.33
CA SER A 119 18.98 37.87 36.62
C SER A 119 19.19 37.69 35.09
N GLU A 120 19.86 36.64 34.68
CA GLU A 120 20.21 36.36 33.27
C GLU A 120 19.13 35.57 32.54
N ASP A 121 18.21 34.93 33.28
CA ASP A 121 17.17 34.13 32.66
C ASP A 121 16.03 35.00 32.10
N HIS A 122 15.77 34.91 30.81
CA HIS A 122 14.59 35.51 30.17
C HIS A 122 13.47 34.51 29.95
N SER A 123 13.79 33.20 29.92
CA SER A 123 12.84 32.11 29.82
C SER A 123 13.32 30.86 30.56
N LYS A 124 12.39 30.06 30.97
CA LYS A 124 12.64 28.69 31.47
C LYS A 124 11.70 27.74 30.77
N SER A 125 12.24 26.59 30.38
CA SER A 125 11.47 25.51 29.76
C SER A 125 11.39 24.32 30.70
N VAL A 126 10.23 23.65 30.70
CA VAL A 126 9.97 22.43 31.46
C VAL A 126 9.41 21.38 30.53
N ASN A 127 9.98 20.20 30.56
CA ASN A 127 9.45 19.07 29.83
C ASN A 127 8.27 18.45 30.58
N VAL A 128 7.20 18.24 29.82
CA VAL A 128 5.99 17.55 30.23
C VAL A 128 5.94 16.24 29.46
N SER A 129 6.17 15.12 30.12
CA SER A 129 6.07 13.80 29.50
C SER A 129 4.64 13.29 29.59
N VAL A 130 4.06 12.82 28.47
CA VAL A 130 2.71 12.29 28.39
C VAL A 130 2.77 10.86 27.89
N ASN A 131 2.25 9.92 28.67
CA ASN A 131 2.23 8.50 28.30
C ASN A 131 1.08 8.20 27.35
N SER A 132 1.40 8.00 26.08
CA SER A 132 0.42 7.80 25.00
C SER A 132 -0.44 6.54 25.20
N THR A 133 0.14 5.44 25.69
CA THR A 133 -0.59 4.19 25.95
C THR A 133 -1.66 4.36 27.04
N LYS A 134 -1.32 5.06 28.15
CA LYS A 134 -2.29 5.35 29.20
C LYS A 134 -3.39 6.31 28.73
N VAL A 135 -3.02 7.34 27.97
CA VAL A 135 -4.00 8.26 27.41
C VAL A 135 -4.92 7.56 26.43
N LYS A 136 -4.43 6.63 25.61
CA LYS A 136 -5.24 5.79 24.74
C LYS A 136 -6.29 5.01 25.53
N ALA A 137 -5.88 4.36 26.63
CA ALA A 137 -6.81 3.64 27.50
C ALA A 137 -7.88 4.56 28.12
N LEU A 138 -7.52 5.81 28.48
CA LEU A 138 -8.50 6.79 28.95
C LEU A 138 -9.51 7.17 27.85
N ILE A 139 -9.05 7.41 26.63
CA ILE A 139 -9.94 7.73 25.49
C ILE A 139 -10.88 6.55 25.20
N GLU A 140 -10.37 5.33 25.18
CA GLU A 140 -11.17 4.12 24.96
C GLU A 140 -12.22 3.90 26.06
N SER A 141 -11.89 4.25 27.32
CA SER A 141 -12.83 4.14 28.45
C SER A 141 -13.96 5.15 28.42
N ASN A 142 -13.73 6.34 27.81
CA ASN A 142 -14.74 7.40 27.66
C ASN A 142 -14.54 8.16 26.35
N PRO A 143 -15.01 7.62 25.21
CA PRO A 143 -14.80 8.21 23.88
C PRO A 143 -15.48 9.58 23.69
N GLU A 144 -16.52 9.89 24.46
CA GLU A 144 -17.26 11.15 24.37
C GLU A 144 -16.56 12.31 25.09
N ALA A 145 -15.57 12.01 25.94
CA ALA A 145 -14.82 13.03 26.65
C ALA A 145 -13.69 13.61 25.80
N LYS A 146 -13.45 14.91 25.96
CA LYS A 146 -12.24 15.56 25.44
C LYS A 146 -11.19 15.62 26.54
N TRP A 147 -10.17 14.78 26.41
CA TRP A 147 -9.10 14.67 27.40
C TRP A 147 -8.14 15.84 27.30
N VAL A 148 -7.78 16.45 28.45
CA VAL A 148 -6.97 17.65 28.51
C VAL A 148 -5.92 17.59 29.58
N LEU A 149 -4.78 18.25 29.36
CA LEU A 149 -3.77 18.56 30.36
C LEU A 149 -3.71 20.08 30.55
N PRO A 150 -4.42 20.63 31.55
CA PRO A 150 -4.48 22.06 31.80
C PRO A 150 -3.39 22.46 32.80
N LEU A 151 -2.42 23.26 32.36
CA LEU A 151 -1.29 23.73 33.14
C LEU A 151 -1.43 25.23 33.44
N ARG A 152 -1.28 25.64 34.70
CA ARG A 152 -1.32 27.04 35.13
C ARG A 152 -0.02 27.42 35.83
N VAL A 153 0.56 28.54 35.38
CA VAL A 153 1.70 29.17 36.03
C VAL A 153 1.21 30.17 37.08
N THR A 154 1.71 30.03 38.31
CA THR A 154 1.44 30.92 39.42
C THR A 154 2.75 31.38 40.05
N SER A 155 2.72 32.46 40.85
CA SER A 155 3.81 32.90 41.72
C SER A 155 3.24 33.51 42.97
N GLN A 156 3.91 33.27 44.09
CA GLN A 156 3.57 33.91 45.36
C GLN A 156 4.25 35.29 45.53
N THR A 157 5.31 35.54 44.79
CA THR A 157 6.18 36.69 44.96
C THR A 157 6.22 37.59 43.75
N ASP A 158 5.77 37.12 42.58
CA ASP A 158 5.94 37.79 41.32
C ASP A 158 4.63 37.91 40.54
N SER A 159 4.52 38.93 39.71
CA SER A 159 3.35 39.14 38.88
C SER A 159 3.30 38.11 37.75
N VAL A 160 2.14 37.52 37.55
CA VAL A 160 1.86 36.61 36.46
C VAL A 160 0.75 37.21 35.58
N ASN A 161 0.94 37.24 34.28
CA ASN A 161 -0.05 37.75 33.35
C ASN A 161 -1.29 36.87 33.34
N ALA A 162 -2.38 37.32 33.93
CA ALA A 162 -3.61 36.51 34.06
C ALA A 162 -4.24 36.08 32.75
N ALA A 163 -3.99 36.79 31.63
CA ALA A 163 -4.48 36.41 30.32
C ALA A 163 -3.58 35.42 29.59
N LYS A 164 -2.38 35.14 30.15
CA LYS A 164 -1.36 34.26 29.54
C LYS A 164 -0.71 33.33 30.55
N ASN A 165 -1.40 32.97 31.60
CA ASN A 165 -0.84 32.11 32.65
C ASN A 165 -1.20 30.63 32.51
N GLU A 166 -1.99 30.28 31.51
CA GLU A 166 -2.48 28.91 31.33
C GLU A 166 -2.12 28.37 29.94
N LEU A 167 -1.81 27.08 29.91
CA LEU A 167 -1.73 26.23 28.73
C LEU A 167 -2.77 25.12 28.90
N PHE A 168 -3.73 25.05 27.96
CA PHE A 168 -4.79 24.05 27.98
C PHE A 168 -4.55 23.11 26.80
N LEU A 169 -3.81 22.00 27.06
CA LEU A 169 -3.50 21.00 26.04
C LEU A 169 -4.66 20.03 25.90
N GLN A 170 -5.35 20.07 24.76
CA GLN A 170 -6.38 19.10 24.39
C GLN A 170 -5.78 17.99 23.58
N ILE A 171 -5.97 16.74 24.03
CA ILE A 171 -5.56 15.55 23.26
C ILE A 171 -6.63 15.27 22.21
N THR A 172 -6.29 15.36 20.93
CA THR A 172 -7.20 15.10 19.82
C THR A 172 -7.33 13.63 19.47
N GLY A 173 -6.34 12.82 19.86
CA GLY A 173 -6.32 11.38 19.68
C GLY A 173 -4.97 10.77 19.94
N VAL A 174 -4.94 9.44 19.93
CA VAL A 174 -3.70 8.64 19.98
C VAL A 174 -3.66 7.78 18.72
N VAL A 175 -2.67 8.02 17.89
CA VAL A 175 -2.44 7.26 16.65
C VAL A 175 -1.45 6.14 16.93
N THR A 176 -1.80 4.91 16.58
CA THR A 176 -0.87 3.80 16.52
C THR A 176 -0.37 3.69 15.09
N PRO A 177 0.89 4.03 14.80
CA PRO A 177 1.42 3.99 13.44
C PRO A 177 1.48 2.57 12.92
N ASN A 178 1.16 2.38 11.64
CA ASN A 178 1.30 1.11 10.95
C ASN A 178 2.13 1.27 9.68
N VAL A 179 2.94 0.26 9.38
CA VAL A 179 3.69 0.14 8.14
C VAL A 179 2.93 -0.78 7.19
N GLY A 180 2.81 -0.37 5.94
CA GLY A 180 2.05 -1.13 4.94
C GLY A 180 2.34 -0.73 3.51
N PHE A 181 1.73 -1.47 2.59
CA PHE A 181 1.65 -1.16 1.16
C PHE A 181 0.37 -0.37 0.90
N PHE A 182 0.35 0.92 1.23
CA PHE A 182 -0.87 1.74 1.15
C PHE A 182 -1.26 2.14 -0.27
N VAL A 183 -0.34 1.99 -1.23
CA VAL A 183 -0.63 2.10 -2.66
C VAL A 183 -0.66 0.69 -3.23
N GLN A 184 -1.85 0.20 -3.59
CA GLN A 184 -2.07 -1.13 -4.18
C GLN A 184 -2.33 -0.99 -5.68
N SER A 185 -1.95 -2.01 -6.44
CA SER A 185 -2.27 -2.11 -7.87
C SER A 185 -3.11 -3.34 -8.15
N GLU A 186 -4.24 -3.12 -8.85
CA GLU A 186 -5.07 -4.20 -9.38
C GLU A 186 -4.64 -4.64 -10.78
N GLU A 187 -3.61 -4.05 -11.34
CA GLU A 187 -3.10 -4.36 -12.67
C GLU A 187 -2.61 -5.80 -12.75
N VAL A 188 -3.03 -6.50 -13.82
CA VAL A 188 -2.47 -7.78 -14.25
C VAL A 188 -1.67 -7.51 -15.52
N LYS A 189 -0.35 -7.67 -15.47
CA LYS A 189 0.51 -7.48 -16.65
C LYS A 189 0.40 -8.69 -17.57
N GLU A 190 0.03 -8.46 -18.83
CA GLU A 190 -0.23 -9.52 -19.79
C GLU A 190 0.91 -9.64 -20.82
N PHE A 191 1.41 -10.85 -21.02
CA PHE A 191 2.47 -11.18 -21.97
C PHE A 191 2.13 -12.44 -22.76
N LEU A 192 2.69 -12.55 -23.95
CA LEU A 192 2.61 -13.78 -24.72
C LEU A 192 3.65 -14.79 -24.22
N PHE A 193 3.27 -16.05 -24.22
CA PHE A 193 4.18 -17.14 -23.85
C PHE A 193 5.41 -17.20 -24.76
N GLY A 194 6.59 -17.23 -24.13
CA GLY A 194 7.87 -17.15 -24.83
C GLY A 194 8.34 -15.74 -25.15
N GLU A 195 7.54 -14.71 -24.85
CA GLU A 195 7.84 -13.30 -25.09
C GLU A 195 7.80 -12.46 -23.78
N VAL A 196 7.76 -13.12 -22.61
CA VAL A 196 7.75 -12.43 -21.31
C VAL A 196 9.11 -11.74 -21.11
N PRO A 197 9.16 -10.40 -21.04
CA PRO A 197 10.42 -9.68 -20.79
C PRO A 197 10.86 -9.81 -19.33
N SER A 198 12.11 -9.49 -19.05
CA SER A 198 12.50 -9.18 -17.68
C SER A 198 12.05 -7.78 -17.35
N ILE A 199 11.34 -7.62 -16.21
CA ILE A 199 10.76 -6.36 -15.77
C ILE A 199 11.16 -6.07 -14.33
N THR A 200 11.10 -4.79 -13.94
CA THR A 200 11.25 -4.37 -12.55
C THR A 200 9.96 -3.68 -12.12
N GLU A 201 9.36 -4.19 -11.06
CA GLU A 201 8.21 -3.57 -10.39
C GLU A 201 8.73 -2.70 -9.26
N GLU A 202 8.29 -1.46 -9.23
CA GLU A 202 8.52 -0.53 -8.14
C GLU A 202 7.26 -0.46 -7.29
N ILE A 203 7.34 -0.91 -6.04
CA ILE A 203 6.26 -0.84 -5.06
C ILE A 203 6.67 0.01 -3.87
N GLU A 204 5.71 0.69 -3.26
CA GLU A 204 5.96 1.61 -2.15
C GLU A 204 5.54 0.99 -0.81
N ILE A 205 6.48 1.01 0.15
CA ILE A 205 6.23 0.70 1.55
C ILE A 205 6.17 2.02 2.30
N GLY A 206 5.17 2.23 3.12
CA GLY A 206 4.98 3.48 3.83
C GLY A 206 4.49 3.33 5.26
N LEU A 207 4.57 4.46 6.00
CA LEU A 207 3.92 4.64 7.29
C LEU A 207 2.60 5.40 7.06
N ASP A 208 1.54 5.02 7.76
CA ASP A 208 0.19 5.62 7.63
C ASP A 208 0.07 7.01 8.28
N THR A 209 1.18 7.53 8.78
CA THR A 209 1.28 8.86 9.40
C THR A 209 2.59 9.54 9.03
N GLU A 210 2.81 10.77 9.52
CA GLU A 210 4.10 11.45 9.37
C GLU A 210 5.22 10.62 9.99
N ASN A 211 6.24 10.29 9.20
CA ASN A 211 7.36 9.49 9.66
C ASN A 211 8.42 10.37 10.35
N LYS A 212 8.62 10.16 11.63
CA LYS A 212 9.65 10.84 12.46
C LYS A 212 10.80 9.92 12.85
N TRP A 213 10.80 8.67 12.39
CA TRP A 213 11.71 7.61 12.83
C TRP A 213 12.46 6.99 11.66
N ASP A 214 13.65 6.47 11.95
CA ASP A 214 14.37 5.61 11.02
C ASP A 214 13.89 4.17 11.22
N LEU A 215 13.12 3.68 10.25
CA LEU A 215 12.54 2.35 10.30
C LEU A 215 13.24 1.42 9.31
N SER A 216 13.19 0.12 9.60
CA SER A 216 13.57 -0.94 8.67
C SER A 216 12.48 -2.00 8.62
N CYS A 217 12.16 -2.48 7.41
CA CYS A 217 11.14 -3.48 7.15
C CYS A 217 11.80 -4.74 6.61
N GLU A 218 11.58 -5.89 7.25
CA GLU A 218 11.89 -7.20 6.68
C GLU A 218 10.73 -7.67 5.79
N LEU A 219 11.09 -8.23 4.63
CA LEU A 219 10.16 -8.72 3.63
C LEU A 219 10.30 -10.24 3.45
N GLU A 220 9.22 -10.88 3.05
CA GLU A 220 9.18 -12.28 2.65
C GLU A 220 8.14 -12.48 1.55
N ILE A 221 8.09 -13.67 0.98
CA ILE A 221 6.99 -14.08 0.11
C ILE A 221 5.94 -14.79 0.96
N GLU A 222 4.68 -14.39 0.81
CA GLU A 222 3.55 -15.04 1.49
C GLU A 222 3.30 -16.44 0.90
N SER A 223 2.61 -17.27 1.66
CA SER A 223 2.38 -18.67 1.34
C SER A 223 1.45 -18.89 0.13
N ALA A 224 1.44 -20.11 -0.40
CA ALA A 224 0.49 -20.51 -1.43
C ALA A 224 -0.97 -20.49 -0.93
N ASP A 225 -1.20 -20.61 0.38
CA ASP A 225 -2.53 -20.53 0.98
C ASP A 225 -3.14 -19.14 0.78
N PHE A 226 -2.32 -18.08 0.88
CA PHE A 226 -2.76 -16.72 0.56
C PHE A 226 -3.30 -16.61 -0.87
N ILE A 227 -2.62 -17.24 -1.84
CA ILE A 227 -3.07 -17.23 -3.24
C ILE A 227 -4.36 -18.02 -3.40
N ALA A 228 -4.51 -19.14 -2.68
CA ALA A 228 -5.75 -19.93 -2.69
C ALA A 228 -6.93 -19.10 -2.16
N ASP A 229 -6.76 -18.46 -1.00
CA ASP A 229 -7.78 -17.59 -0.40
C ASP A 229 -8.11 -16.41 -1.34
N TYR A 230 -7.09 -15.75 -1.91
CA TYR A 230 -7.28 -14.69 -2.90
C TYR A 230 -8.08 -15.15 -4.11
N ASN A 231 -7.79 -16.34 -4.64
CA ASN A 231 -8.51 -16.93 -5.77
C ASN A 231 -9.97 -17.19 -5.43
N ASP A 232 -10.24 -17.73 -4.25
CA ASP A 232 -11.61 -18.05 -3.81
C ASP A 232 -12.44 -16.76 -3.63
N GLU A 233 -11.84 -15.73 -3.06
CA GLU A 233 -12.51 -14.44 -2.84
C GLU A 233 -12.77 -13.67 -4.15
N ASN A 234 -11.86 -13.76 -5.13
CA ASN A 234 -11.91 -12.96 -6.36
C ASN A 234 -12.35 -13.74 -7.60
N GLY A 235 -12.58 -15.06 -7.47
CA GLY A 235 -12.96 -15.92 -8.60
C GLY A 235 -11.84 -16.03 -9.64
N THR A 236 -10.57 -16.04 -9.21
CA THR A 236 -9.37 -16.08 -10.06
C THR A 236 -8.68 -17.45 -9.97
N VAL A 237 -7.61 -17.66 -10.73
CA VAL A 237 -6.86 -18.92 -10.80
C VAL A 237 -5.35 -18.68 -10.77
N PHE A 238 -4.90 -17.70 -10.03
CA PHE A 238 -3.47 -17.42 -9.89
C PHE A 238 -2.74 -18.59 -9.24
N GLN A 239 -1.50 -18.78 -9.66
CA GLN A 239 -0.54 -19.69 -9.08
C GLN A 239 0.72 -18.92 -8.66
N MET A 240 1.50 -19.49 -7.74
CA MET A 240 2.77 -18.86 -7.32
C MET A 240 3.69 -18.70 -8.53
N MET A 241 4.37 -17.53 -8.60
CA MET A 241 5.43 -17.34 -9.61
C MET A 241 6.50 -18.43 -9.49
N PRO A 242 7.10 -18.87 -10.63
CA PRO A 242 8.12 -19.90 -10.61
C PRO A 242 9.31 -19.52 -9.70
N GLU A 243 9.85 -20.48 -8.99
CA GLU A 243 11.06 -20.28 -8.18
C GLU A 243 12.22 -19.78 -9.05
N GLY A 244 12.95 -18.77 -8.55
CA GLY A 244 14.03 -18.11 -9.27
C GLY A 244 13.60 -17.19 -10.41
N SER A 245 12.28 -16.95 -10.57
CA SER A 245 11.76 -15.93 -11.53
C SER A 245 11.74 -14.52 -10.96
N TYR A 246 12.07 -14.31 -9.70
CA TYR A 246 12.03 -13.01 -9.05
C TYR A 246 13.20 -12.82 -8.09
N SER A 247 13.53 -11.55 -7.84
CA SER A 247 14.49 -11.14 -6.81
C SER A 247 14.14 -9.75 -6.30
N PHE A 248 14.39 -9.50 -5.02
CA PHE A 248 14.25 -8.21 -4.34
C PHE A 248 15.11 -8.17 -3.08
N ASP A 249 15.32 -6.96 -2.54
CA ASP A 249 16.00 -6.80 -1.25
C ASP A 249 15.02 -7.14 -0.12
N GLU A 250 15.37 -8.13 0.71
CA GLU A 250 14.54 -8.57 1.84
C GLU A 250 14.51 -7.54 2.98
N LEU A 251 15.34 -6.51 2.93
CA LEU A 251 15.40 -5.42 3.93
C LEU A 251 15.26 -4.08 3.24
N VAL A 252 14.21 -3.33 3.60
CA VAL A 252 13.95 -1.97 3.10
C VAL A 252 14.03 -0.97 4.24
N SER A 253 14.80 0.12 4.04
CA SER A 253 14.85 1.24 4.99
C SER A 253 13.77 2.28 4.66
N LEU A 254 13.10 2.79 5.69
CA LEU A 254 12.17 3.91 5.63
C LEU A 254 12.68 5.03 6.55
N PRO A 255 13.53 5.95 6.03
CA PRO A 255 14.19 6.98 6.85
C PRO A 255 13.21 8.01 7.43
N ALA A 256 13.57 8.57 8.57
CA ALA A 256 12.83 9.70 9.16
C ALA A 256 12.66 10.84 8.15
N GLY A 257 11.48 11.45 8.15
CA GLY A 257 11.12 12.53 7.22
C GLY A 257 10.64 12.06 5.84
N THR A 258 10.66 10.75 5.56
CA THR A 258 10.07 10.16 4.35
C THR A 258 8.81 9.37 4.73
N THR A 259 7.72 9.56 4.00
CA THR A 259 6.48 8.81 4.23
C THR A 259 6.48 7.44 3.56
N THR A 260 7.25 7.29 2.49
CA THR A 260 7.35 6.03 1.72
C THR A 260 8.80 5.74 1.33
N SER A 261 9.11 4.48 1.12
CA SER A 261 10.32 3.97 0.48
C SER A 261 9.96 2.99 -0.63
N LYS A 262 10.83 2.92 -1.63
CA LYS A 262 10.64 2.07 -2.80
C LYS A 262 11.31 0.72 -2.62
N LEU A 263 10.57 -0.33 -2.95
CA LEU A 263 11.07 -1.67 -3.15
C LEU A 263 11.06 -1.98 -4.65
N ASN A 264 12.21 -2.40 -5.19
CA ASN A 264 12.31 -2.87 -6.57
C ASN A 264 12.27 -4.40 -6.58
N VAL A 265 11.27 -4.96 -7.24
CA VAL A 265 11.14 -6.40 -7.47
C VAL A 265 11.46 -6.68 -8.93
N THR A 266 12.56 -7.37 -9.19
CA THR A 266 12.94 -7.78 -10.54
C THR A 266 12.33 -9.15 -10.85
N ILE A 267 11.70 -9.28 -12.02
CA ILE A 267 11.07 -10.51 -12.51
C ILE A 267 11.78 -10.94 -13.79
N ASP A 268 12.32 -12.16 -13.79
CA ASP A 268 12.95 -12.80 -14.94
C ASP A 268 11.92 -13.54 -15.79
N GLY A 269 11.51 -12.93 -16.89
CA GLY A 269 10.52 -13.50 -17.81
C GLY A 269 10.91 -14.84 -18.42
N SER A 270 12.22 -15.17 -18.49
CA SER A 270 12.70 -16.43 -19.06
C SER A 270 12.30 -17.68 -18.24
N LYS A 271 11.92 -17.46 -16.99
CA LYS A 271 11.53 -18.55 -16.05
C LYS A 271 10.08 -19.01 -16.16
N PHE A 272 9.25 -18.26 -16.90
CA PHE A 272 7.87 -18.68 -17.15
C PHE A 272 7.85 -19.72 -18.26
N THR A 273 7.78 -20.97 -17.88
CA THR A 273 7.90 -22.14 -18.78
C THR A 273 6.57 -22.63 -19.32
N ILE A 274 5.45 -22.19 -18.79
CA ILE A 274 4.09 -22.49 -19.23
C ILE A 274 3.22 -21.23 -19.19
N PRO A 275 2.13 -21.13 -20.00
CA PRO A 275 1.11 -20.10 -19.84
C PRO A 275 0.34 -20.27 -18.53
N GLY A 276 -0.16 -19.15 -18.00
CA GLY A 276 -0.96 -19.16 -16.78
C GLY A 276 -1.06 -17.78 -16.15
N ASP A 277 -1.88 -17.70 -15.12
CA ASP A 277 -1.98 -16.52 -14.27
C ASP A 277 -1.08 -16.72 -13.05
N TYR A 278 -0.15 -15.80 -12.82
CA TYR A 278 0.88 -15.88 -11.80
C TYR A 278 0.79 -14.73 -10.81
N MET A 279 1.02 -15.02 -9.55
CA MET A 279 1.07 -14.03 -8.48
C MET A 279 2.34 -14.18 -7.64
N LEU A 280 2.98 -13.05 -7.32
CA LEU A 280 4.03 -12.95 -6.30
C LEU A 280 3.50 -12.11 -5.14
N PRO A 281 3.08 -12.70 -4.03
CA PRO A 281 2.58 -11.97 -2.88
C PRO A 281 3.74 -11.55 -1.98
N VAL A 282 4.25 -10.32 -2.17
CA VAL A 282 5.31 -9.73 -1.34
C VAL A 282 4.71 -9.27 -0.02
N LYS A 283 5.23 -9.76 1.11
CA LYS A 283 4.73 -9.50 2.46
C LYS A 283 5.73 -8.72 3.30
N ILE A 284 5.25 -7.77 4.10
CA ILE A 284 6.03 -7.20 5.19
C ILE A 284 5.97 -8.18 6.37
N LYS A 285 7.10 -8.84 6.63
CA LYS A 285 7.25 -9.81 7.72
C LYS A 285 7.31 -9.14 9.07
N SER A 286 8.14 -8.11 9.18
CA SER A 286 8.34 -7.35 10.39
C SER A 286 8.81 -5.93 10.10
N VAL A 287 8.68 -5.07 11.08
CA VAL A 287 9.20 -3.70 11.10
C VAL A 287 9.95 -3.45 12.40
N SER A 288 11.02 -2.65 12.36
CA SER A 288 11.87 -2.37 13.54
C SER A 288 11.13 -1.68 14.68
N GLN A 289 10.10 -0.90 14.38
CA GLN A 289 9.24 -0.20 15.33
C GLN A 289 7.84 -0.08 14.76
N PHE A 290 6.81 -0.05 15.63
CA PHE A 290 5.39 -0.01 15.32
C PHE A 290 4.82 -1.37 14.86
N ALA A 291 3.60 -1.34 14.34
CA ALA A 291 2.93 -2.53 13.85
C ALA A 291 2.98 -2.60 12.31
N VAL A 292 2.92 -3.82 11.80
CA VAL A 292 2.61 -4.05 10.38
C VAL A 292 1.10 -3.96 10.22
N SER A 293 0.64 -3.27 9.20
CA SER A 293 -0.79 -3.13 8.87
C SER A 293 -1.43 -4.51 8.70
N ALA A 294 -2.55 -4.75 9.38
CA ALA A 294 -3.25 -6.03 9.29
C ALA A 294 -3.87 -6.30 7.92
N THR A 295 -4.18 -5.25 7.15
CA THR A 295 -4.89 -5.35 5.86
C THR A 295 -4.04 -4.97 4.66
N MET A 296 -2.94 -4.22 4.87
CA MET A 296 -2.06 -3.72 3.80
C MET A 296 -0.63 -4.27 3.94
N ASN A 297 -0.48 -5.47 4.48
CA ASN A 297 0.81 -6.12 4.72
C ASN A 297 1.31 -6.96 3.55
N VAL A 298 0.48 -7.24 2.55
CA VAL A 298 0.84 -8.00 1.36
C VAL A 298 0.57 -7.19 0.10
N TYR A 299 1.52 -7.20 -0.83
CA TYR A 299 1.38 -6.61 -2.16
C TYR A 299 1.43 -7.72 -3.22
N PRO A 300 0.31 -8.01 -3.93
CA PRO A 300 0.27 -9.05 -4.95
C PRO A 300 0.72 -8.50 -6.31
N ILE A 301 1.92 -8.85 -6.77
CA ILE A 301 2.34 -8.61 -8.16
C ILE A 301 1.71 -9.69 -9.04
N LYS A 302 0.95 -9.28 -10.07
CA LYS A 302 0.14 -10.18 -10.90
C LYS A 302 0.60 -10.15 -12.35
N ILE A 303 0.86 -11.34 -12.93
CA ILE A 303 1.27 -11.52 -14.32
C ILE A 303 0.40 -12.60 -14.96
N ARG A 304 -0.12 -12.31 -16.14
CA ARG A 304 -0.79 -13.28 -17.01
C ARG A 304 0.11 -13.60 -18.19
N VAL A 305 0.49 -14.86 -18.32
CA VAL A 305 1.21 -15.38 -19.49
C VAL A 305 0.20 -16.06 -20.40
N MET A 306 -0.20 -15.38 -21.47
CA MET A 306 -1.18 -15.88 -22.42
C MET A 306 -0.55 -16.90 -23.37
N ALA A 307 -1.25 -17.99 -23.65
CA ALA A 307 -0.82 -18.95 -24.64
C ALA A 307 -0.74 -18.29 -26.03
N LYS A 308 0.39 -18.46 -26.73
CA LYS A 308 0.59 -17.95 -28.09
C LYS A 308 -0.03 -18.92 -29.09
N GLU A 309 -0.90 -18.41 -29.98
CA GLU A 309 -1.40 -19.20 -31.10
C GLU A 309 -0.25 -19.50 -32.07
N LEU A 310 -0.12 -20.77 -32.43
CA LEU A 310 0.91 -21.25 -33.37
C LEU A 310 0.50 -21.00 -34.82
N ASP A 311 1.45 -20.59 -35.65
CA ASP A 311 1.24 -20.54 -37.11
C ASP A 311 1.12 -21.98 -37.64
N ARG A 312 -0.05 -22.30 -38.19
CA ARG A 312 -0.37 -23.61 -38.74
C ARG A 312 -0.09 -23.70 -40.28
N THR A 313 0.57 -22.69 -40.85
CA THR A 313 0.97 -22.69 -42.27
C THR A 313 1.83 -23.93 -42.57
N GLY A 314 1.43 -24.69 -43.54
CA GLY A 314 2.12 -25.93 -43.94
C GLY A 314 1.81 -27.17 -43.11
N TRP A 315 1.02 -27.06 -42.05
CA TRP A 315 0.52 -28.25 -41.33
C TRP A 315 -0.36 -29.10 -42.24
N THR A 316 -0.45 -30.37 -41.95
CA THR A 316 -1.32 -31.30 -42.67
C THR A 316 -2.16 -32.11 -41.71
N GLY A 317 -3.39 -32.44 -42.12
CA GLY A 317 -4.33 -33.24 -41.36
C GLY A 317 -4.68 -34.51 -42.08
N THR A 318 -4.86 -35.62 -41.33
CA THR A 318 -5.45 -36.90 -41.79
C THR A 318 -6.50 -37.33 -40.79
N ALA A 319 -7.48 -38.11 -41.22
CA ALA A 319 -8.46 -38.66 -40.30
C ALA A 319 -8.77 -40.12 -40.64
N ASN A 320 -9.20 -40.88 -39.62
CA ASN A 320 -9.66 -42.25 -39.83
C ASN A 320 -11.07 -42.33 -40.48
N SER A 321 -11.72 -41.18 -40.67
CA SER A 321 -13.04 -41.05 -41.29
C SER A 321 -13.20 -39.69 -42.01
N GLU A 322 -13.51 -39.72 -43.30
CA GLU A 322 -13.65 -38.49 -44.10
C GLU A 322 -14.80 -38.63 -45.13
N GLU A 323 -15.74 -37.69 -45.15
CA GLU A 323 -16.83 -37.64 -46.14
C GLU A 323 -16.50 -36.64 -47.29
N THR A 324 -15.60 -37.03 -48.16
CA THR A 324 -15.18 -36.21 -49.30
C THR A 324 -16.08 -36.34 -50.54
N THR A 325 -17.09 -37.22 -50.50
CA THR A 325 -18.01 -37.43 -51.61
C THR A 325 -19.31 -36.68 -51.45
N GLY A 326 -19.93 -36.75 -50.28
CA GLY A 326 -21.21 -36.08 -49.97
C GLY A 326 -21.12 -34.60 -49.58
N GLU A 327 -19.94 -34.15 -49.24
CA GLU A 327 -19.70 -32.78 -48.76
C GLU A 327 -19.02 -31.85 -49.82
N GLY A 328 -18.92 -32.31 -51.06
CA GLY A 328 -18.36 -31.53 -52.17
C GLY A 328 -16.87 -31.20 -51.96
N SER A 329 -16.50 -29.96 -51.75
CA SER A 329 -15.11 -29.54 -51.45
C SER A 329 -14.71 -29.64 -49.98
N ASN A 330 -15.63 -30.03 -49.11
CA ASN A 330 -15.44 -30.20 -47.69
C ASN A 330 -15.23 -31.68 -47.31
N GLY A 331 -15.21 -31.98 -46.03
CA GLY A 331 -15.17 -33.31 -45.46
C GLY A 331 -13.78 -33.87 -45.15
N ALA A 332 -12.74 -33.36 -45.84
CA ALA A 332 -11.36 -33.79 -45.61
C ALA A 332 -10.75 -33.19 -44.33
N ALA A 333 -9.84 -33.93 -43.65
CA ALA A 333 -9.20 -33.52 -42.41
C ALA A 333 -8.40 -32.18 -42.53
N ASN A 334 -7.79 -31.93 -43.69
CA ASN A 334 -7.06 -30.68 -43.90
C ASN A 334 -7.93 -29.40 -43.78
N LYS A 335 -9.24 -29.56 -43.84
CA LYS A 335 -10.18 -28.43 -43.76
C LYS A 335 -10.25 -27.81 -42.36
N VAL A 336 -9.76 -28.49 -41.36
CA VAL A 336 -9.66 -27.91 -39.99
C VAL A 336 -8.42 -27.04 -39.79
N LEU A 337 -7.61 -26.81 -40.82
CA LEU A 337 -6.34 -26.08 -40.77
C LEU A 337 -6.27 -24.88 -41.74
N ASP A 338 -7.30 -24.68 -42.58
CA ASP A 338 -7.23 -23.73 -43.70
C ASP A 338 -7.61 -22.27 -43.32
N GLY A 339 -8.07 -22.04 -42.09
CA GLY A 339 -8.44 -20.72 -41.56
C GLY A 339 -9.80 -20.22 -42.05
N ASP A 340 -10.56 -21.04 -42.79
CA ASP A 340 -11.88 -20.69 -43.32
C ASP A 340 -12.99 -21.39 -42.52
N LEU A 341 -13.70 -20.66 -41.67
CA LEU A 341 -14.83 -21.20 -40.91
C LEU A 341 -15.99 -21.70 -41.74
N GLY A 342 -16.01 -21.42 -43.06
CA GLY A 342 -16.98 -21.93 -44.03
C GLY A 342 -16.64 -23.32 -44.52
N THR A 343 -15.42 -23.79 -44.32
CA THR A 343 -15.00 -25.16 -44.65
C THR A 343 -14.96 -26.02 -43.37
N TYR A 344 -14.93 -27.33 -43.54
CA TYR A 344 -14.98 -28.26 -42.40
C TYR A 344 -14.54 -29.67 -42.75
N TRP A 345 -14.02 -30.43 -41.77
CA TRP A 345 -13.96 -31.87 -41.76
C TRP A 345 -15.33 -32.46 -41.41
N HIS A 346 -15.69 -33.59 -41.99
CA HIS A 346 -16.87 -34.38 -41.62
C HIS A 346 -16.56 -35.88 -41.62
N SER A 347 -17.02 -36.60 -40.59
CA SER A 347 -16.98 -38.04 -40.55
C SER A 347 -17.84 -38.64 -41.64
N ILE A 348 -17.51 -39.86 -42.09
CA ILE A 348 -18.23 -40.56 -43.18
C ILE A 348 -19.71 -40.79 -42.83
N TRP A 349 -20.58 -40.36 -43.71
CA TRP A 349 -22.01 -40.61 -43.60
C TRP A 349 -22.65 -41.20 -44.90
N GLN A 350 -22.07 -40.98 -46.05
CA GLN A 350 -22.56 -41.46 -47.33
C GLN A 350 -21.55 -42.40 -47.99
N ASN A 351 -20.65 -41.91 -48.83
CA ASN A 351 -19.71 -42.71 -49.63
C ASN A 351 -18.26 -42.23 -49.48
N GLY A 352 -17.93 -41.60 -48.37
CA GLY A 352 -16.57 -41.18 -48.04
C GLY A 352 -15.65 -42.36 -47.77
N SER A 353 -14.48 -42.10 -47.19
CA SER A 353 -13.47 -43.10 -46.90
C SER A 353 -13.28 -43.28 -45.39
N GLY A 354 -12.96 -44.51 -44.96
CA GLY A 354 -12.53 -44.82 -43.61
C GLY A 354 -13.60 -45.44 -42.71
N GLN A 355 -13.50 -45.17 -41.43
CA GLN A 355 -14.30 -45.78 -40.38
C GLN A 355 -15.69 -45.15 -40.28
N ARG A 356 -16.73 -45.97 -40.13
CA ARG A 356 -18.06 -45.55 -39.73
C ARG A 356 -18.26 -45.77 -38.24
N GLY A 357 -18.69 -44.75 -37.53
CA GLY A 357 -18.94 -44.76 -36.10
C GLY A 357 -17.73 -44.40 -35.26
N LEU A 358 -18.03 -43.88 -34.08
CA LEU A 358 -17.06 -43.42 -33.07
C LEU A 358 -16.17 -44.58 -32.57
N PRO A 359 -14.93 -44.32 -32.15
CA PRO A 359 -14.31 -43.01 -32.04
C PRO A 359 -13.70 -42.54 -33.37
N TYR A 360 -13.83 -41.22 -33.67
CA TYR A 360 -13.14 -40.63 -34.81
C TYR A 360 -11.80 -40.07 -34.36
N GLU A 361 -10.79 -40.15 -35.22
CA GLU A 361 -9.46 -39.62 -34.97
C GLU A 361 -9.03 -38.68 -36.09
N ILE A 362 -8.67 -37.43 -35.72
CA ILE A 362 -8.02 -36.49 -36.61
C ILE A 362 -6.59 -36.37 -36.12
N VAL A 363 -5.61 -36.56 -37.01
CA VAL A 363 -4.18 -36.44 -36.70
C VAL A 363 -3.64 -35.26 -37.53
N LEU A 364 -3.05 -34.28 -36.80
CA LEU A 364 -2.39 -33.13 -37.36
C LEU A 364 -0.87 -33.30 -37.29
N ASP A 365 -0.17 -33.06 -38.41
CA ASP A 365 1.29 -33.03 -38.47
C ASP A 365 1.75 -31.59 -38.52
N ALA A 366 2.36 -31.10 -37.45
CA ALA A 366 2.84 -29.73 -37.31
C ALA A 366 4.21 -29.50 -37.99
N LYS A 367 4.78 -30.50 -38.66
CA LYS A 367 6.06 -30.52 -39.40
C LYS A 367 7.31 -30.31 -38.51
N GLN A 368 7.18 -29.80 -37.33
CA GLN A 368 8.25 -29.67 -36.32
C GLN A 368 7.70 -29.88 -34.92
N ASN A 369 8.57 -30.02 -33.96
CA ASN A 369 8.17 -30.10 -32.55
C ASN A 369 7.79 -28.72 -32.02
N TYR A 370 6.68 -28.68 -31.29
CA TYR A 370 6.23 -27.55 -30.48
C TYR A 370 5.97 -28.03 -29.05
N MET A 371 6.10 -27.17 -28.07
CA MET A 371 5.48 -27.38 -26.76
C MET A 371 4.04 -26.89 -26.83
N PHE A 372 3.09 -27.81 -26.94
CA PHE A 372 1.67 -27.49 -26.92
C PHE A 372 1.18 -27.28 -25.49
N THR A 373 0.32 -26.28 -25.30
CA THR A 373 -0.25 -25.94 -23.97
C THR A 373 -1.77 -25.88 -23.99
N GLN A 374 -2.38 -25.60 -25.15
CA GLN A 374 -3.82 -25.56 -25.35
C GLN A 374 -4.15 -25.92 -26.79
N PHE A 375 -5.38 -26.41 -27.00
CA PHE A 375 -6.01 -26.48 -28.32
C PHE A 375 -7.32 -25.71 -28.32
N ALA A 376 -7.71 -25.17 -29.45
CA ALA A 376 -9.06 -24.66 -29.61
C ALA A 376 -9.72 -25.26 -30.84
N MET A 377 -11.03 -25.42 -30.79
CA MET A 377 -11.82 -25.98 -31.87
C MET A 377 -13.07 -25.12 -32.13
N VAL A 378 -13.50 -25.10 -33.36
CA VAL A 378 -14.73 -24.45 -33.80
C VAL A 378 -15.64 -25.49 -34.44
N GLN A 379 -16.89 -25.57 -33.99
CA GLN A 379 -17.91 -26.42 -34.56
C GLN A 379 -18.32 -25.95 -35.97
N ARG A 380 -18.78 -26.82 -36.81
CA ARG A 380 -19.39 -26.48 -38.10
C ARG A 380 -20.61 -25.59 -37.92
N GLY A 381 -20.75 -24.55 -38.73
CA GLY A 381 -21.91 -23.69 -38.78
C GLY A 381 -23.15 -24.33 -39.39
N GLY A 382 -24.22 -23.53 -39.55
CA GLY A 382 -25.45 -23.98 -40.23
C GLY A 382 -26.30 -24.98 -39.47
N GLY A 383 -26.17 -25.03 -38.13
CA GLY A 383 -26.93 -25.97 -37.28
C GLY A 383 -26.29 -27.35 -37.09
N PHE A 384 -25.03 -27.50 -37.52
CA PHE A 384 -24.27 -28.76 -37.46
C PHE A 384 -23.19 -28.74 -36.36
N THR A 385 -23.59 -28.38 -35.16
CA THR A 385 -22.71 -28.40 -33.97
C THR A 385 -22.69 -29.82 -33.35
N ASP A 386 -22.10 -30.75 -34.08
CA ASP A 386 -22.29 -32.20 -33.87
C ASP A 386 -21.27 -32.80 -32.91
N THR A 387 -20.03 -32.33 -32.94
CA THR A 387 -18.96 -32.92 -32.16
C THR A 387 -19.19 -32.71 -30.65
N GLY A 388 -19.16 -33.81 -29.89
CA GLY A 388 -19.42 -33.81 -28.46
C GLY A 388 -18.12 -33.77 -27.62
N SER A 389 -17.73 -34.88 -27.02
CA SER A 389 -16.56 -34.97 -26.15
C SER A 389 -15.45 -35.84 -26.75
N GLY A 390 -14.24 -35.63 -26.24
CA GLY A 390 -13.08 -36.41 -26.66
C GLY A 390 -11.81 -36.12 -25.89
N GLU A 391 -10.70 -36.53 -26.48
CA GLU A 391 -9.37 -36.50 -25.87
C GLU A 391 -8.34 -35.95 -26.86
N PHE A 392 -7.31 -35.27 -26.30
CA PHE A 392 -6.14 -34.84 -27.05
C PHE A 392 -4.93 -35.70 -26.70
N TYR A 393 -4.13 -36.01 -27.72
CA TYR A 393 -2.86 -36.70 -27.58
C TYR A 393 -1.78 -35.91 -28.35
N VAL A 394 -0.54 -35.96 -27.87
CA VAL A 394 0.61 -35.38 -28.51
C VAL A 394 1.70 -36.45 -28.65
N SER A 395 2.32 -36.51 -29.81
CA SER A 395 3.36 -37.51 -30.12
C SER A 395 4.53 -36.82 -30.86
N THR A 396 5.74 -37.33 -30.66
CA THR A 396 6.93 -36.89 -31.41
C THR A 396 7.08 -37.60 -32.75
N ASP A 397 6.55 -38.81 -32.88
CA ASP A 397 6.75 -39.70 -34.04
C ASP A 397 5.44 -40.06 -34.77
N GLY A 398 4.28 -39.74 -34.18
CA GLY A 398 2.95 -40.04 -34.72
C GLY A 398 2.52 -41.50 -34.55
N ASN A 399 3.27 -42.32 -33.82
CA ASN A 399 2.99 -43.73 -33.57
C ASN A 399 2.75 -44.03 -32.10
N ASP A 400 3.66 -43.55 -31.22
CA ASP A 400 3.48 -43.66 -29.77
C ASP A 400 2.73 -42.42 -29.27
N TRP A 401 1.53 -42.61 -28.75
CA TRP A 401 0.62 -41.57 -28.31
C TRP A 401 0.54 -41.45 -26.78
N GLY A 402 1.01 -42.44 -26.04
CA GLY A 402 0.91 -42.43 -24.58
C GLY A 402 -0.51 -42.24 -24.05
N GLU A 403 -0.62 -41.62 -22.89
CA GLU A 403 -1.88 -41.22 -22.28
C GLU A 403 -2.40 -39.89 -22.85
N PRO A 404 -3.73 -39.65 -22.79
CA PRO A 404 -4.27 -38.36 -23.24
C PRO A 404 -3.72 -37.19 -22.41
N VAL A 405 -3.27 -36.18 -23.09
CA VAL A 405 -2.73 -34.94 -22.46
C VAL A 405 -3.82 -33.94 -22.07
N GLY A 406 -5.06 -34.17 -22.52
CA GLY A 406 -6.21 -33.33 -22.18
C GLY A 406 -7.52 -33.92 -22.69
N ARG A 407 -8.63 -33.37 -22.20
CA ARG A 407 -9.99 -33.79 -22.61
C ARG A 407 -10.80 -32.54 -22.97
N PHE A 408 -11.83 -32.77 -23.78
CA PHE A 408 -12.75 -31.70 -24.17
C PHE A 408 -14.20 -32.17 -24.14
N THR A 409 -15.09 -31.20 -23.93
CA THR A 409 -16.53 -31.30 -24.24
C THR A 409 -16.95 -30.04 -24.95
N MET A 410 -17.30 -30.19 -26.23
CA MET A 410 -17.72 -29.03 -27.05
C MET A 410 -19.12 -28.59 -26.64
N LYS A 411 -19.33 -27.27 -26.57
CA LYS A 411 -20.67 -26.68 -26.52
C LYS A 411 -21.27 -26.65 -27.92
N GLN A 412 -22.60 -26.75 -28.03
CA GLN A 412 -23.31 -26.72 -29.31
C GLN A 412 -23.46 -25.26 -29.83
N ASN A 413 -22.32 -24.60 -30.07
CA ASN A 413 -22.24 -23.31 -30.69
C ASN A 413 -21.04 -23.23 -31.66
N THR A 414 -20.87 -22.13 -32.35
CA THR A 414 -19.81 -21.88 -33.31
C THR A 414 -18.71 -21.00 -32.83
N ASP A 415 -18.67 -20.74 -31.50
CA ASP A 415 -17.58 -19.97 -30.88
C ASP A 415 -16.28 -20.79 -30.89
N LYS A 416 -15.14 -20.10 -30.92
CA LYS A 416 -13.83 -20.72 -30.68
C LYS A 416 -13.76 -21.18 -29.24
N GLN A 417 -13.73 -22.49 -29.01
CA GLN A 417 -13.73 -23.12 -27.70
C GLN A 417 -12.33 -23.61 -27.34
N VAL A 418 -11.74 -23.07 -26.28
CA VAL A 418 -10.35 -23.35 -25.87
C VAL A 418 -10.32 -24.39 -24.76
N PHE A 419 -9.38 -25.34 -24.89
CA PHE A 419 -9.18 -26.45 -23.99
C PHE A 419 -7.71 -26.52 -23.55
N GLY A 420 -7.46 -26.43 -22.24
CA GLY A 420 -6.13 -26.63 -21.66
C GLY A 420 -5.69 -28.10 -21.73
N ILE A 421 -4.39 -28.31 -21.89
CA ILE A 421 -3.78 -29.64 -21.83
C ILE A 421 -2.58 -29.63 -20.88
N ILE A 422 -2.13 -30.80 -20.47
CA ILE A 422 -0.81 -30.93 -19.83
C ILE A 422 0.24 -30.51 -20.84
N PRO A 423 1.08 -29.48 -20.57
CA PRO A 423 2.09 -29.01 -21.50
C PRO A 423 2.98 -30.14 -21.99
N THR A 424 2.94 -30.40 -23.30
CA THR A 424 3.60 -31.59 -23.90
C THR A 424 4.29 -31.20 -25.19
N THR A 425 5.54 -31.63 -25.35
CA THR A 425 6.31 -31.42 -26.56
C THR A 425 6.11 -32.57 -27.53
N GLY A 426 5.78 -32.21 -28.78
CA GLY A 426 5.66 -33.17 -29.87
C GLY A 426 5.44 -32.47 -31.22
N ARG A 427 5.43 -33.28 -32.28
CA ARG A 427 5.17 -32.86 -33.67
C ARG A 427 3.74 -33.17 -34.11
N TYR A 428 3.19 -34.26 -33.60
CA TYR A 428 1.88 -34.74 -34.01
C TYR A 428 0.85 -34.52 -32.92
N VAL A 429 -0.35 -34.09 -33.31
CA VAL A 429 -1.51 -33.92 -32.43
C VAL A 429 -2.61 -34.84 -32.91
N LYS A 430 -3.18 -35.64 -32.02
CA LYS A 430 -4.37 -36.44 -32.31
C LYS A 430 -5.56 -35.98 -31.49
N ILE A 431 -6.67 -35.70 -32.18
CA ILE A 431 -7.96 -35.39 -31.61
C ILE A 431 -8.83 -36.64 -31.74
N ARG A 432 -9.13 -37.29 -30.62
CA ARG A 432 -9.97 -38.46 -30.58
C ARG A 432 -11.35 -38.10 -30.09
N ILE A 433 -12.35 -38.14 -30.95
CA ILE A 433 -13.74 -37.78 -30.69
C ILE A 433 -14.48 -39.04 -30.21
N LEU A 434 -15.07 -38.99 -29.02
CA LEU A 434 -15.70 -40.11 -28.34
C LEU A 434 -17.22 -40.00 -28.32
N SER A 435 -17.79 -38.82 -28.53
CA SER A 435 -19.24 -38.62 -28.56
C SER A 435 -19.69 -37.62 -29.61
N SER A 436 -20.94 -37.72 -30.02
CA SER A 436 -21.60 -36.80 -30.93
C SER A 436 -22.95 -36.36 -30.37
N TYR A 437 -23.36 -35.15 -30.70
CA TYR A 437 -24.69 -34.60 -30.41
C TYR A 437 -25.74 -34.99 -31.48
N ARG A 438 -25.28 -35.56 -32.60
CA ARG A 438 -26.15 -35.96 -33.70
C ARG A 438 -25.82 -37.39 -34.21
N ASP A 439 -26.47 -38.36 -33.60
CA ASP A 439 -26.25 -39.77 -33.86
C ASP A 439 -24.74 -40.13 -33.74
N GLN A 440 -24.08 -40.46 -34.83
CA GLN A 440 -22.65 -40.74 -34.89
C GLN A 440 -21.90 -39.80 -35.82
N ASN A 441 -22.57 -38.74 -36.34
CA ASN A 441 -21.92 -37.79 -37.23
C ASN A 441 -21.15 -36.77 -36.41
N CYS A 442 -19.96 -36.41 -36.88
CA CYS A 442 -19.12 -35.34 -36.29
C CYS A 442 -18.56 -34.47 -37.39
N SER A 443 -18.46 -33.18 -37.12
CA SER A 443 -17.85 -32.19 -38.00
C SER A 443 -17.14 -31.09 -37.19
N LEU A 444 -16.05 -30.57 -37.76
CA LEU A 444 -15.30 -29.44 -37.17
C LEU A 444 -14.89 -28.50 -38.31
N SER A 445 -15.08 -27.18 -38.10
CA SER A 445 -14.59 -26.16 -39.05
C SER A 445 -13.11 -25.92 -38.85
N GLU A 446 -12.65 -25.69 -37.64
CA GLU A 446 -11.25 -25.30 -37.38
C GLU A 446 -10.70 -25.90 -36.10
N VAL A 447 -9.38 -26.13 -36.10
CA VAL A 447 -8.57 -26.54 -34.98
C VAL A 447 -7.38 -25.59 -34.86
N TYR A 448 -7.20 -24.97 -33.70
CA TYR A 448 -6.08 -24.10 -33.36
C TYR A 448 -5.21 -24.76 -32.33
N ALA A 449 -3.93 -24.46 -32.34
CA ALA A 449 -2.97 -24.91 -31.37
C ALA A 449 -2.23 -23.72 -30.75
N TYR A 450 -1.89 -23.84 -29.47
CA TYR A 450 -1.20 -22.80 -28.72
C TYR A 450 0.03 -23.41 -28.03
N GLY A 451 1.11 -22.61 -28.00
CA GLY A 451 2.37 -23.07 -27.43
C GLY A 451 3.57 -22.26 -27.91
N LYS A 452 4.74 -22.88 -27.95
CA LYS A 452 5.99 -22.29 -28.46
C LYS A 452 6.84 -23.31 -29.18
#